data_f4ae7778780a16281d0dc480355b1cda
#
_entry.id   f4ae7778780a16281d0dc480355b1cda
#
_cell.length_a   1.000
_cell.length_b   1.000
_cell.length_c   1.000
_cell.angle_alpha   90.00
_cell.angle_beta   90.00
_cell.angle_gamma   90.00
#
_symmetry.space_group_name_H-M   'P 1'
#
loop_
_entity.id
_entity.type
_entity.pdbx_description
1 polymer ?
#
loop_
_entity_poly.entity_id
_entity_poly.type
_entity_poly.pdbx_seq_one_letter_code
_entity_poly.pdbx_strand_id
1 'polypeptide(L)'
;VTSTFFFILNVRKIRPTSIEQREGRGIRQGNENDEIAVYRYVTKSTFDAYNWSLVENKQRFISQVTTSKAVSRTCEDIDEATLSYAEIKAVATGNPLIKEKMKIDNDVQRLKLLKASYDNQRYALQDNFMIRYPKLIKAATEKLACVREDIKLRDRELLEHPDFAITVGKFTYTERADGGAVMLEAVSKCKTGDTTALGSFHGFELLVEKNFMEVNYLILRGKTEYKVELSTSPVGNMVKLENCFNGLGGYDYE
;
A
#
# COMPACT_ATOMS: atom_id res chain seq x y z
N VAL A 1 -38.59 34.41 0.06
CA VAL A 1 -38.38 34.92 1.42
C VAL A 1 -37.04 34.35 1.87
N THR A 2 -35.98 35.17 1.80
CA THR A 2 -34.64 34.78 2.21
C THR A 2 -34.61 34.67 3.73
N SER A 3 -34.55 33.48 4.25
CA SER A 3 -34.41 33.23 5.68
C SER A 3 -32.97 33.41 6.09
N THR A 4 -32.62 34.59 6.61
CA THR A 4 -31.27 34.91 7.09
C THR A 4 -31.15 34.41 8.53
N PHE A 5 -30.30 33.39 8.75
CA PHE A 5 -29.99 32.92 10.09
C PHE A 5 -28.89 33.78 10.71
N PHE A 6 -29.18 34.46 11.82
CA PHE A 6 -28.19 35.18 12.62
C PHE A 6 -27.64 34.27 13.71
N PHE A 7 -26.33 33.99 13.67
CA PHE A 7 -25.64 33.36 14.77
C PHE A 7 -24.76 34.40 15.50
N ILE A 8 -25.18 34.81 16.68
CA ILE A 8 -24.34 35.62 17.57
C ILE A 8 -23.42 34.67 18.35
N LEU A 9 -22.13 34.70 18.03
CA LEU A 9 -21.10 33.90 18.66
C LEU A 9 -20.48 34.67 19.83
N ASN A 10 -20.86 34.33 21.07
CA ASN A 10 -20.18 34.80 22.25
C ASN A 10 -18.98 33.88 22.52
N VAL A 11 -17.75 34.40 22.40
CA VAL A 11 -16.49 33.64 22.27
C VAL A 11 -15.94 33.12 23.60
N ARG A 12 -16.67 33.24 24.73
CA ARG A 12 -16.14 32.92 26.06
C ARG A 12 -15.71 31.44 26.29
N LYS A 13 -16.15 30.47 25.49
CA LYS A 13 -15.73 29.04 25.55
C LYS A 13 -15.93 28.29 24.21
N ILE A 14 -15.43 28.80 23.11
CA ILE A 14 -15.67 28.15 21.82
C ILE A 14 -14.54 27.15 21.53
N ARG A 15 -14.96 25.90 21.23
CA ARG A 15 -14.10 24.88 20.63
C ARG A 15 -14.29 24.92 19.10
N PRO A 16 -13.26 24.64 18.28
CA PRO A 16 -13.41 24.57 16.83
C PRO A 16 -14.60 23.71 16.38
N THR A 17 -14.74 22.52 16.95
CA THR A 17 -15.84 21.58 16.70
C THR A 17 -17.22 22.18 16.99
N SER A 18 -17.35 23.11 17.94
CA SER A 18 -18.63 23.77 18.24
C SER A 18 -19.03 24.77 17.16
N ILE A 19 -18.04 25.37 16.46
CA ILE A 19 -18.27 26.28 15.35
C ILE A 19 -18.76 25.45 14.15
N GLU A 20 -18.03 24.41 13.80
CA GLU A 20 -18.38 23.49 12.70
C GLU A 20 -19.77 22.87 12.90
N GLN A 21 -20.09 22.42 14.11
CA GLN A 21 -21.43 21.86 14.41
C GLN A 21 -22.54 22.88 14.28
N ARG A 22 -22.31 24.16 14.64
CA ARG A 22 -23.31 25.22 14.48
C ARG A 22 -23.50 25.59 13.01
N GLU A 23 -22.42 25.72 12.26
CA GLU A 23 -22.46 25.99 10.82
C GLU A 23 -23.09 24.81 10.06
N GLY A 24 -22.70 23.58 10.42
CA GLY A 24 -23.29 22.38 9.85
C GLY A 24 -24.78 22.19 10.09
N ARG A 25 -25.36 22.83 11.13
CA ARG A 25 -26.83 22.86 11.31
C ARG A 25 -27.53 23.74 10.28
N GLY A 26 -26.86 24.80 9.83
CA GLY A 26 -27.39 25.68 8.77
C GLY A 26 -27.29 25.03 7.38
N ILE A 27 -26.20 24.27 7.15
CA ILE A 27 -25.86 23.65 5.84
C ILE A 27 -26.49 22.25 5.70
N ARG A 28 -27.27 21.81 6.66
CA ARG A 28 -27.84 20.45 6.72
C ARG A 28 -28.81 20.15 5.58
N GLN A 29 -28.84 18.89 5.13
CA GLN A 29 -29.89 18.38 4.23
C GLN A 29 -31.28 18.70 4.75
N GLY A 30 -32.10 19.25 3.89
CA GLY A 30 -33.43 19.75 4.25
C GLY A 30 -33.52 21.26 4.43
N ASN A 31 -32.47 22.01 4.23
CA ASN A 31 -32.50 23.44 4.08
C ASN A 31 -32.96 23.79 2.65
N GLU A 32 -34.08 24.52 2.55
CA GLU A 32 -34.66 24.92 1.28
C GLU A 32 -34.04 26.18 0.67
N ASN A 33 -33.01 26.74 1.31
CA ASN A 33 -32.34 27.95 0.82
C ASN A 33 -31.08 27.55 0.02
N ASP A 34 -30.92 28.13 -1.17
CA ASP A 34 -29.80 27.92 -2.07
C ASP A 34 -28.47 28.51 -1.50
N GLU A 35 -28.58 29.54 -0.67
CA GLU A 35 -27.44 30.24 -0.08
C GLU A 35 -27.63 30.45 1.42
N ILE A 36 -26.51 30.25 2.17
CA ILE A 36 -26.46 30.49 3.61
C ILE A 36 -25.32 31.44 3.89
N ALA A 37 -25.60 32.57 4.57
CA ALA A 37 -24.59 33.49 5.03
C ALA A 37 -24.31 33.31 6.52
N VAL A 38 -23.04 33.10 6.87
CA VAL A 38 -22.59 32.98 8.25
C VAL A 38 -21.86 34.26 8.66
N TYR A 39 -22.44 35.00 9.59
CA TYR A 39 -21.84 36.25 10.10
C TYR A 39 -21.18 35.99 11.44
N ARG A 40 -19.88 36.31 11.55
CA ARG A 40 -19.08 36.19 12.75
C ARG A 40 -18.74 37.60 13.26
N TYR A 41 -19.27 37.97 14.42
CA TYR A 41 -19.07 39.30 15.01
C TYR A 41 -17.87 39.25 15.97
N VAL A 42 -16.92 40.15 15.76
CA VAL A 42 -15.73 40.32 16.60
C VAL A 42 -15.58 41.78 16.95
N THR A 43 -15.45 42.08 18.22
CA THR A 43 -15.24 43.46 18.67
C THR A 43 -13.79 43.84 18.52
N LYS A 44 -13.55 45.00 17.85
CA LYS A 44 -12.21 45.52 17.55
C LYS A 44 -11.44 45.79 18.86
N SER A 45 -10.15 45.44 18.90
CA SER A 45 -9.26 45.67 20.03
C SER A 45 -9.74 45.12 21.39
N THR A 46 -10.50 44.08 21.37
CA THR A 46 -10.98 43.41 22.59
C THR A 46 -10.38 42.00 22.77
N PHE A 47 -10.71 41.38 23.89
CA PHE A 47 -10.35 40.00 24.20
C PHE A 47 -10.91 38.97 23.22
N ASP A 48 -11.88 39.35 22.40
CA ASP A 48 -12.43 38.49 21.33
C ASP A 48 -11.36 38.15 20.27
N ALA A 49 -10.51 39.09 19.91
CA ALA A 49 -9.42 38.85 18.99
C ALA A 49 -8.42 37.80 19.52
N TYR A 50 -8.16 37.83 20.82
CA TYR A 50 -7.33 36.81 21.49
C TYR A 50 -8.02 35.42 21.49
N ASN A 51 -9.31 35.38 21.82
CA ASN A 51 -10.07 34.13 21.81
C ASN A 51 -10.12 33.49 20.41
N TRP A 52 -10.30 34.29 19.37
CA TRP A 52 -10.22 33.81 17.99
C TRP A 52 -8.84 33.26 17.63
N SER A 53 -7.76 33.87 18.13
CA SER A 53 -6.42 33.32 17.92
C SER A 53 -6.20 31.95 18.59
N LEU A 54 -6.83 31.73 19.74
CA LEU A 54 -6.82 30.42 20.43
C LEU A 54 -7.60 29.36 19.64
N VAL A 55 -8.75 29.75 19.06
CA VAL A 55 -9.55 28.84 18.21
C VAL A 55 -8.77 28.48 16.94
N GLU A 56 -8.12 29.44 16.32
CA GLU A 56 -7.24 29.24 15.16
C GLU A 56 -6.15 28.20 15.46
N ASN A 57 -5.42 28.38 16.56
CA ASN A 57 -4.34 27.46 16.94
C ASN A 57 -4.86 26.04 17.21
N LYS A 58 -6.03 25.91 17.82
CA LYS A 58 -6.67 24.62 18.07
C LYS A 58 -7.13 23.95 16.77
N GLN A 59 -7.70 24.71 15.84
CA GLN A 59 -8.13 24.20 14.53
C GLN A 59 -6.92 23.73 13.73
N ARG A 60 -5.84 24.50 13.73
CA ARG A 60 -4.58 24.13 13.10
C ARG A 60 -4.07 22.77 13.62
N PHE A 61 -4.06 22.60 14.94
CA PHE A 61 -3.63 21.34 15.55
C PHE A 61 -4.56 20.17 15.16
N ILE A 62 -5.87 20.37 15.16
CA ILE A 62 -6.84 19.34 14.75
C ILE A 62 -6.64 18.95 13.29
N SER A 63 -6.49 19.92 12.40
CA SER A 63 -6.20 19.66 10.98
C SER A 63 -4.91 18.84 10.80
N GLN A 64 -3.86 19.16 11.54
CA GLN A 64 -2.60 18.41 11.50
C GLN A 64 -2.78 16.92 11.82
N VAL A 65 -3.60 16.63 12.81
CA VAL A 65 -3.84 15.25 13.26
C VAL A 65 -4.79 14.50 12.32
N THR A 66 -5.84 15.18 11.82
CA THR A 66 -6.91 14.51 11.05
C THR A 66 -6.57 14.29 9.58
N THR A 67 -5.79 15.18 8.95
CA THR A 67 -5.49 15.06 7.52
C THR A 67 -4.41 14.03 7.21
N SER A 68 -3.65 13.55 8.20
CA SER A 68 -2.57 12.55 8.07
C SER A 68 -1.58 12.83 6.92
N LYS A 69 -1.63 14.01 6.32
CA LYS A 69 -0.75 14.43 5.21
C LYS A 69 0.67 14.79 5.67
N ALA A 70 0.86 14.87 6.97
CA ALA A 70 2.14 15.23 7.50
C ALA A 70 2.94 14.00 7.88
N VAL A 71 3.90 13.71 7.05
CA VAL A 71 4.92 12.68 7.27
C VAL A 71 6.03 13.18 8.20
N SER A 72 6.06 14.46 8.55
CA SER A 72 7.05 15.02 9.46
C SER A 72 6.55 15.07 10.90
N ARG A 73 7.45 14.88 11.87
CA ARG A 73 7.15 14.96 13.33
C ARG A 73 6.61 16.33 13.77
N THR A 74 6.73 17.34 12.93
CA THR A 74 6.17 18.68 13.12
C THR A 74 5.33 19.00 11.88
N CYS A 75 4.01 18.93 12.02
CA CYS A 75 3.08 19.25 10.96
C CYS A 75 2.49 20.64 11.17
N GLU A 76 2.80 21.55 10.26
CA GLU A 76 2.18 22.85 10.14
C GLU A 76 1.42 22.88 8.80
N ASP A 77 0.27 22.24 8.75
CA ASP A 77 -0.60 22.31 7.58
C ASP A 77 -1.49 23.56 7.66
N ILE A 78 -1.57 24.30 6.58
CA ILE A 78 -2.42 25.48 6.48
C ILE A 78 -3.63 25.09 5.67
N ASP A 79 -4.69 24.72 6.38
CA ASP A 79 -5.98 24.44 5.80
C ASP A 79 -6.74 25.74 5.49
N GLU A 80 -7.68 25.72 4.53
CA GLU A 80 -8.55 26.87 4.20
C GLU A 80 -9.29 27.42 5.43
N ALA A 81 -9.70 26.53 6.35
CA ALA A 81 -10.32 26.94 7.61
C ALA A 81 -9.40 27.82 8.47
N THR A 82 -8.08 27.56 8.45
CA THR A 82 -7.09 28.35 9.19
C THR A 82 -6.94 29.76 8.61
N LEU A 83 -7.00 29.90 7.29
CA LEU A 83 -6.99 31.20 6.59
C LEU A 83 -8.19 32.05 7.00
N SER A 84 -9.39 31.47 7.09
CA SER A 84 -10.59 32.17 7.52
C SER A 84 -10.45 32.79 8.93
N TYR A 85 -9.88 32.05 9.90
CA TYR A 85 -9.64 32.57 11.24
C TYR A 85 -8.54 33.67 11.26
N ALA A 86 -7.56 33.56 10.41
CA ALA A 86 -6.51 34.55 10.27
C ALA A 86 -7.05 35.89 9.73
N GLU A 87 -7.97 35.83 8.77
CA GLU A 87 -8.63 37.02 8.25
C GLU A 87 -9.50 37.72 9.31
N ILE A 88 -10.25 36.96 10.09
CA ILE A 88 -11.04 37.50 11.19
C ILE A 88 -10.17 38.18 12.23
N LYS A 89 -9.00 37.60 12.56
CA LYS A 89 -8.02 38.17 13.49
C LYS A 89 -7.47 39.50 12.98
N ALA A 90 -7.11 39.56 11.69
CA ALA A 90 -6.62 40.79 11.06
C ALA A 90 -7.64 41.94 11.08
N VAL A 91 -8.90 41.61 10.79
CA VAL A 91 -10.03 42.56 10.87
C VAL A 91 -10.24 43.05 12.31
N ALA A 92 -10.20 42.16 13.29
CA ALA A 92 -10.42 42.48 14.69
C ALA A 92 -9.34 43.41 15.27
N THR A 93 -8.10 43.26 14.84
CA THR A 93 -6.99 44.10 15.28
C THR A 93 -6.90 45.46 14.57
N GLY A 94 -7.59 45.62 13.40
CA GLY A 94 -7.66 46.85 12.66
C GLY A 94 -6.34 47.31 12.03
N ASN A 95 -5.30 46.46 12.02
CA ASN A 95 -4.01 46.76 11.45
C ASN A 95 -3.80 46.02 10.11
N PRO A 96 -3.67 46.73 8.95
CA PRO A 96 -3.51 46.12 7.66
C PRO A 96 -2.21 45.29 7.52
N LEU A 97 -1.14 45.67 8.25
CA LEU A 97 0.14 44.97 8.22
C LEU A 97 0.03 43.53 8.78
N ILE A 98 -0.96 43.27 9.63
CA ILE A 98 -1.18 41.93 10.16
C ILE A 98 -1.62 40.98 9.03
N LYS A 99 -2.46 41.44 8.10
CA LYS A 99 -2.89 40.66 6.94
C LYS A 99 -1.70 40.30 6.03
N GLU A 100 -0.83 41.27 5.79
CA GLU A 100 0.38 41.06 4.99
C GLU A 100 1.37 40.12 5.68
N LYS A 101 1.63 40.32 6.97
CA LYS A 101 2.44 39.38 7.77
C LYS A 101 1.91 37.95 7.68
N MET A 102 0.59 37.74 7.85
CA MET A 102 -0.02 36.44 7.78
C MET A 102 0.13 35.77 6.42
N LYS A 103 0.01 36.58 5.33
CA LYS A 103 0.25 36.06 3.98
C LYS A 103 1.68 35.56 3.83
N ILE A 104 2.65 36.35 4.28
CA ILE A 104 4.07 35.97 4.25
C ILE A 104 4.35 34.76 5.12
N ASP A 105 3.77 34.69 6.33
CA ASP A 105 3.92 33.54 7.22
C ASP A 105 3.37 32.25 6.57
N ASN A 106 2.23 32.34 5.86
CA ASN A 106 1.65 31.24 5.10
C ASN A 106 2.55 30.79 3.95
N ASP A 107 3.10 31.74 3.19
CA ASP A 107 4.04 31.45 2.11
C ASP A 107 5.32 30.76 2.64
N VAL A 108 5.85 31.25 3.76
CA VAL A 108 7.00 30.62 4.44
C VAL A 108 6.67 29.18 4.87
N GLN A 109 5.50 28.95 5.45
CA GLN A 109 5.08 27.60 5.85
C GLN A 109 4.93 26.67 4.65
N ARG A 110 4.29 27.16 3.56
CA ARG A 110 4.17 26.40 2.32
C ARG A 110 5.54 26.01 1.75
N LEU A 111 6.49 26.95 1.73
CA LEU A 111 7.85 26.68 1.26
C LEU A 111 8.59 25.68 2.16
N LYS A 112 8.42 25.77 3.48
CA LYS A 112 8.98 24.77 4.42
C LYS A 112 8.44 23.37 4.16
N LEU A 113 7.13 23.23 3.90
CA LEU A 113 6.52 21.92 3.57
C LEU A 113 7.06 21.37 2.25
N LEU A 114 7.17 22.22 1.22
CA LEU A 114 7.75 21.81 -0.07
C LEU A 114 9.20 21.36 0.10
N LYS A 115 10.00 22.11 0.89
CA LYS A 115 11.38 21.73 1.20
C LYS A 115 11.44 20.39 1.95
N ALA A 116 10.61 20.19 2.97
CA ALA A 116 10.55 18.94 3.70
C ALA A 116 10.16 17.75 2.81
N SER A 117 9.17 17.94 1.92
CA SER A 117 8.78 16.94 0.92
C SER A 117 9.93 16.59 -0.04
N TYR A 118 10.63 17.60 -0.54
CA TYR A 118 11.81 17.41 -1.39
C TYR A 118 12.92 16.63 -0.66
N ASP A 119 13.25 17.02 0.57
CA ASP A 119 14.28 16.35 1.37
C ASP A 119 13.89 14.89 1.65
N ASN A 120 12.61 14.60 1.94
CA ASN A 120 12.13 13.24 2.12
C ASN A 120 12.25 12.40 0.83
N GLN A 121 11.89 12.97 -0.33
CA GLN A 121 12.07 12.29 -1.61
C GLN A 121 13.55 12.01 -1.90
N ARG A 122 14.42 12.97 -1.63
CA ARG A 122 15.87 12.81 -1.80
C ARG A 122 16.42 11.68 -0.92
N TYR A 123 16.03 11.64 0.36
CA TYR A 123 16.44 10.56 1.26
C TYR A 123 15.89 9.21 0.83
N ALA A 124 14.62 9.14 0.40
CA ALA A 124 14.05 7.90 -0.11
C ALA A 124 14.77 7.38 -1.36
N LEU A 125 15.16 8.27 -2.27
CA LEU A 125 15.97 7.91 -3.45
C LEU A 125 17.37 7.44 -3.05
N GLN A 126 17.99 8.12 -2.08
CA GLN A 126 19.30 7.74 -1.56
C GLN A 126 19.26 6.35 -0.90
N ASP A 127 18.25 6.07 -0.07
CA ASP A 127 18.06 4.76 0.57
C ASP A 127 17.79 3.66 -0.46
N ASN A 128 16.98 3.95 -1.48
CA ASN A 128 16.76 3.03 -2.58
C ASN A 128 18.08 2.69 -3.30
N PHE A 129 18.88 3.70 -3.62
CA PHE A 129 20.14 3.53 -4.33
C PHE A 129 21.19 2.82 -3.49
N MET A 130 21.37 3.21 -2.22
CA MET A 130 22.44 2.69 -1.36
C MET A 130 22.13 1.34 -0.72
N ILE A 131 20.84 1.07 -0.45
CA ILE A 131 20.45 -0.09 0.35
C ILE A 131 19.55 -1.04 -0.45
N ARG A 132 18.43 -0.54 -0.99
CA ARG A 132 17.40 -1.38 -1.58
C ARG A 132 17.87 -2.02 -2.88
N TYR A 133 18.34 -1.25 -3.83
CA TYR A 133 18.76 -1.78 -5.15
C TYR A 133 19.95 -2.73 -5.05
N PRO A 134 21.03 -2.47 -4.29
CA PRO A 134 22.09 -3.43 -4.13
C PRO A 134 21.62 -4.78 -3.55
N LYS A 135 20.69 -4.75 -2.58
CA LYS A 135 20.10 -5.98 -2.04
C LYS A 135 19.29 -6.75 -3.08
N LEU A 136 18.48 -6.04 -3.87
CA LEU A 136 17.69 -6.66 -4.94
C LEU A 136 18.59 -7.23 -6.04
N ILE A 137 19.63 -6.51 -6.45
CA ILE A 137 20.59 -6.97 -7.45
C ILE A 137 21.33 -8.23 -6.95
N LYS A 138 21.76 -8.22 -5.68
CA LYS A 138 22.42 -9.38 -5.08
C LYS A 138 21.50 -10.60 -5.07
N ALA A 139 20.26 -10.45 -4.58
CA ALA A 139 19.28 -11.52 -4.53
C ALA A 139 18.94 -12.05 -5.94
N ALA A 140 18.76 -11.16 -6.93
CA ALA A 140 18.52 -11.55 -8.31
C ALA A 140 19.73 -12.29 -8.92
N THR A 141 20.96 -11.85 -8.62
CA THR A 141 22.18 -12.50 -9.09
C THR A 141 22.32 -13.89 -8.50
N GLU A 142 22.06 -14.06 -7.20
CA GLU A 142 22.07 -15.35 -6.52
C GLU A 142 20.99 -16.30 -7.09
N LYS A 143 19.78 -15.80 -7.29
CA LYS A 143 18.69 -16.56 -7.93
C LYS A 143 19.07 -17.00 -9.35
N LEU A 144 19.64 -16.11 -10.13
CA LEU A 144 20.11 -16.41 -11.49
C LEU A 144 21.20 -17.49 -11.51
N ALA A 145 22.12 -17.46 -10.55
CA ALA A 145 23.13 -18.50 -10.41
C ALA A 145 22.49 -19.87 -10.11
N CYS A 146 21.51 -19.93 -9.21
CA CYS A 146 20.76 -21.15 -8.89
C CYS A 146 20.00 -21.69 -10.11
N VAL A 147 19.29 -20.83 -10.84
CA VAL A 147 18.57 -21.23 -12.07
C VAL A 147 19.53 -21.79 -13.14
N ARG A 148 20.71 -21.19 -13.30
CA ARG A 148 21.74 -21.72 -14.22
C ARG A 148 22.25 -23.10 -13.84
N GLU A 149 22.34 -23.41 -12.54
CA GLU A 149 22.68 -24.75 -12.08
C GLU A 149 21.55 -25.75 -12.37
N ASP A 150 20.29 -25.33 -12.15
CA ASP A 150 19.12 -26.14 -12.46
C ASP A 150 19.00 -26.45 -13.96
N ILE A 151 19.32 -25.49 -14.83
CA ILE A 151 19.36 -25.70 -16.28
C ILE A 151 20.43 -26.76 -16.65
N LYS A 152 21.63 -26.67 -16.05
CA LYS A 152 22.66 -27.65 -16.29
C LYS A 152 22.27 -29.07 -15.82
N LEU A 153 21.58 -29.15 -14.68
CA LEU A 153 21.03 -30.42 -14.17
C LEU A 153 20.00 -30.98 -15.16
N ARG A 154 19.04 -30.17 -15.58
CA ARG A 154 18.03 -30.52 -16.60
C ARG A 154 18.66 -31.04 -17.88
N ASP A 155 19.61 -30.32 -18.43
CA ASP A 155 20.25 -30.69 -19.71
C ASP A 155 21.02 -32.00 -19.60
N ARG A 156 21.68 -32.26 -18.46
CA ARG A 156 22.31 -33.53 -18.18
C ARG A 156 21.30 -34.68 -18.08
N GLU A 157 20.25 -34.49 -17.30
CA GLU A 157 19.21 -35.52 -17.11
C GLU A 157 18.48 -35.87 -18.42
N LEU A 158 18.22 -34.87 -19.27
CA LEU A 158 17.62 -35.10 -20.60
C LEU A 158 18.53 -35.89 -21.54
N LEU A 159 19.86 -35.73 -21.40
CA LEU A 159 20.82 -36.52 -22.20
C LEU A 159 20.94 -37.96 -21.71
N GLU A 160 20.89 -38.19 -20.39
CA GLU A 160 21.04 -39.50 -19.77
C GLU A 160 19.71 -40.28 -19.81
N HIS A 161 18.60 -39.59 -19.62
CA HIS A 161 17.23 -40.17 -19.47
C HIS A 161 16.22 -39.35 -20.32
N PRO A 162 16.18 -39.53 -21.65
CA PRO A 162 15.31 -38.74 -22.53
C PRO A 162 13.82 -39.11 -22.39
N ASP A 163 13.50 -40.29 -21.87
CA ASP A 163 12.14 -40.77 -21.78
C ASP A 163 11.45 -40.23 -20.51
N PHE A 164 10.13 -40.06 -20.59
CA PHE A 164 9.32 -39.65 -19.47
C PHE A 164 9.39 -40.68 -18.33
N ALA A 165 9.82 -40.25 -17.16
CA ALA A 165 9.83 -41.02 -15.95
C ALA A 165 9.56 -40.16 -14.72
N ILE A 166 8.51 -40.45 -13.98
CA ILE A 166 8.18 -39.79 -12.73
C ILE A 166 8.19 -40.80 -11.58
N THR A 167 8.86 -40.47 -10.48
CA THR A 167 8.87 -41.26 -9.29
C THR A 167 7.91 -40.64 -8.26
N VAL A 168 6.90 -41.43 -7.83
CA VAL A 168 5.97 -41.01 -6.78
C VAL A 168 6.08 -42.02 -5.62
N GLY A 169 6.50 -41.57 -4.46
CA GLY A 169 6.83 -42.41 -3.33
C GLY A 169 7.99 -43.38 -3.62
N LYS A 170 7.73 -44.66 -3.80
CA LYS A 170 8.72 -45.70 -4.08
C LYS A 170 8.63 -46.28 -5.49
N PHE A 171 7.69 -45.84 -6.29
CA PHE A 171 7.42 -46.40 -7.62
C PHE A 171 7.69 -45.39 -8.71
N THR A 172 8.26 -45.89 -9.80
CA THR A 172 8.53 -45.05 -11.01
C THR A 172 7.53 -45.41 -12.09
N TYR A 173 6.92 -44.40 -12.69
CA TYR A 173 5.93 -44.51 -13.74
C TYR A 173 6.49 -43.93 -15.03
N THR A 174 6.36 -44.66 -16.12
CA THR A 174 6.81 -44.24 -17.47
C THR A 174 5.67 -43.71 -18.34
N GLU A 175 4.42 -44.00 -17.93
CA GLU A 175 3.26 -43.46 -18.63
C GLU A 175 2.69 -42.24 -17.91
N ARG A 176 2.39 -41.18 -18.70
CA ARG A 176 1.85 -39.90 -18.16
C ARG A 176 0.50 -40.07 -17.48
N ALA A 177 -0.33 -40.98 -18.00
CA ALA A 177 -1.65 -41.25 -17.43
C ALA A 177 -1.54 -41.84 -16.02
N ASP A 178 -0.71 -42.86 -15.83
CA ASP A 178 -0.51 -43.54 -14.57
C ASP A 178 0.20 -42.67 -13.55
N GLY A 179 1.30 -42.04 -13.94
CA GLY A 179 2.01 -41.10 -13.10
C GLY A 179 1.13 -39.95 -12.62
N GLY A 180 0.32 -39.37 -13.53
CA GLY A 180 -0.62 -38.31 -13.20
C GLY A 180 -1.75 -38.73 -12.26
N ALA A 181 -2.30 -39.94 -12.43
CA ALA A 181 -3.36 -40.48 -11.56
C ALA A 181 -2.85 -40.71 -10.14
N VAL A 182 -1.70 -41.37 -9.99
CA VAL A 182 -1.07 -41.62 -8.68
C VAL A 182 -0.66 -40.31 -7.98
N MET A 183 -0.15 -39.34 -8.76
CA MET A 183 0.18 -38.03 -8.22
C MET A 183 -1.06 -37.32 -7.67
N LEU A 184 -2.19 -37.30 -8.41
CA LEU A 184 -3.43 -36.67 -7.94
C LEU A 184 -3.99 -37.38 -6.70
N GLU A 185 -3.90 -38.72 -6.63
CA GLU A 185 -4.27 -39.47 -5.43
C GLU A 185 -3.40 -39.09 -4.23
N ALA A 186 -2.08 -38.92 -4.42
CA ALA A 186 -1.17 -38.48 -3.37
C ALA A 186 -1.50 -37.03 -2.91
N VAL A 187 -1.81 -36.12 -3.86
CA VAL A 187 -2.24 -34.76 -3.57
C VAL A 187 -3.52 -34.73 -2.73
N SER A 188 -4.47 -35.62 -3.02
CA SER A 188 -5.74 -35.67 -2.26
C SER A 188 -5.54 -35.99 -0.78
N LYS A 189 -4.47 -36.73 -0.45
CA LYS A 189 -4.10 -37.15 0.91
C LYS A 189 -3.29 -36.05 1.67
N CYS A 190 -2.81 -35.03 0.98
CA CYS A 190 -2.04 -33.91 1.60
C CYS A 190 -2.95 -33.01 2.43
N LYS A 191 -2.42 -32.52 3.56
CA LYS A 191 -3.09 -31.53 4.41
C LYS A 191 -2.98 -30.13 3.83
N THR A 192 -4.01 -29.34 4.02
CA THR A 192 -4.04 -27.94 3.61
C THR A 192 -3.04 -27.12 4.44
N GLY A 193 -2.23 -26.30 3.78
CA GLY A 193 -1.21 -25.44 4.39
C GLY A 193 0.16 -26.10 4.56
N ASP A 194 0.29 -27.40 4.30
CA ASP A 194 1.57 -28.11 4.41
C ASP A 194 2.17 -28.37 3.02
N THR A 195 3.51 -28.34 2.95
CA THR A 195 4.26 -28.77 1.77
C THR A 195 4.72 -30.22 1.99
N THR A 196 4.29 -31.13 1.13
CA THR A 196 4.57 -32.57 1.26
C THR A 196 5.43 -33.06 0.09
N ALA A 197 6.50 -33.78 0.38
CA ALA A 197 7.30 -34.43 -0.66
C ALA A 197 6.54 -35.60 -1.29
N LEU A 198 6.44 -35.61 -2.63
CA LEU A 198 5.81 -36.65 -3.39
C LEU A 198 6.80 -37.64 -3.99
N GLY A 199 7.94 -37.16 -4.45
CA GLY A 199 8.93 -38.02 -5.14
C GLY A 199 9.92 -37.19 -5.93
N SER A 200 10.24 -37.61 -7.15
CA SER A 200 11.21 -36.93 -8.01
C SER A 200 10.83 -37.00 -9.49
N PHE A 201 11.31 -36.03 -10.26
CA PHE A 201 11.17 -35.96 -11.71
C PHE A 201 12.49 -35.47 -12.31
N HIS A 202 13.17 -36.29 -13.11
CA HIS A 202 14.46 -35.99 -13.74
C HIS A 202 15.46 -35.32 -12.76
N GLY A 203 15.73 -35.96 -11.63
CA GLY A 203 16.67 -35.45 -10.62
C GLY A 203 16.19 -34.28 -9.75
N PHE A 204 15.02 -33.71 -10.05
CA PHE A 204 14.39 -32.68 -9.24
C PHE A 204 13.43 -33.31 -8.23
N GLU A 205 13.35 -32.72 -7.03
CA GLU A 205 12.39 -33.13 -6.01
C GLU A 205 11.01 -32.61 -6.35
N LEU A 206 9.98 -33.46 -6.21
CA LEU A 206 8.58 -33.09 -6.40
C LEU A 206 7.91 -32.90 -5.05
N LEU A 207 7.34 -31.72 -4.85
CA LEU A 207 6.59 -31.36 -3.66
C LEU A 207 5.18 -30.90 -4.07
N VAL A 208 4.24 -31.02 -3.16
CA VAL A 208 2.89 -30.47 -3.29
C VAL A 208 2.65 -29.46 -2.18
N GLU A 209 2.10 -28.34 -2.55
CA GLU A 209 1.56 -27.31 -1.66
C GLU A 209 0.05 -27.19 -1.89
N LYS A 210 -0.74 -27.42 -0.85
CA LYS A 210 -2.20 -27.24 -0.87
C LYS A 210 -2.55 -25.94 -0.18
N ASN A 211 -3.04 -24.96 -0.97
CA ASN A 211 -3.41 -23.65 -0.44
C ASN A 211 -4.79 -23.69 0.24
N PHE A 212 -5.04 -22.72 1.16
CA PHE A 212 -6.34 -22.53 1.82
C PHE A 212 -7.49 -22.18 0.86
N MET A 213 -7.17 -21.73 -0.36
CA MET A 213 -8.15 -21.44 -1.43
C MET A 213 -8.47 -22.67 -2.31
N GLU A 214 -8.15 -23.90 -1.84
CA GLU A 214 -8.33 -25.16 -2.57
C GLU A 214 -7.54 -25.29 -3.89
N VAL A 215 -6.62 -24.36 -4.16
CA VAL A 215 -5.70 -24.45 -5.29
C VAL A 215 -4.49 -25.26 -4.87
N ASN A 216 -4.20 -26.32 -5.65
CA ASN A 216 -3.06 -27.19 -5.41
C ASN A 216 -1.93 -26.83 -6.37
N TYR A 217 -0.71 -26.71 -5.83
CA TYR A 217 0.48 -26.46 -6.61
C TYR A 217 1.44 -27.64 -6.52
N LEU A 218 1.95 -28.06 -7.66
CA LEU A 218 3.11 -28.94 -7.75
C LEU A 218 4.35 -28.07 -7.80
N ILE A 219 5.32 -28.36 -6.96
CA ILE A 219 6.59 -27.64 -6.89
C ILE A 219 7.69 -28.57 -7.35
N LEU A 220 8.37 -28.16 -8.43
CA LEU A 220 9.59 -28.80 -8.89
C LEU A 220 10.77 -28.07 -8.20
N ARG A 221 11.48 -28.75 -7.33
CA ARG A 221 12.56 -28.18 -6.53
C ARG A 221 13.90 -28.69 -7.00
N GLY A 222 14.72 -27.78 -7.53
CA GLY A 222 16.15 -27.94 -7.72
C GLY A 222 16.92 -27.11 -6.70
N LYS A 223 17.79 -26.22 -7.16
CA LYS A 223 18.33 -25.12 -6.36
C LYS A 223 17.30 -24.00 -6.18
N THR A 224 16.35 -23.93 -7.12
CA THR A 224 15.22 -22.99 -7.12
C THR A 224 13.92 -23.82 -7.11
N GLU A 225 12.82 -23.18 -6.70
CA GLU A 225 11.49 -23.78 -6.71
C GLU A 225 10.67 -23.25 -7.87
N TYR A 226 10.07 -24.16 -8.65
CA TYR A 226 9.22 -23.84 -9.79
C TYR A 226 7.81 -24.36 -9.51
N LYS A 227 6.83 -23.47 -9.47
CA LYS A 227 5.43 -23.81 -9.11
C LYS A 227 4.57 -24.02 -10.35
N VAL A 228 3.83 -25.11 -10.37
CA VAL A 228 2.88 -25.45 -11.42
C VAL A 228 1.51 -25.68 -10.78
N GLU A 229 0.51 -24.94 -11.27
CA GLU A 229 -0.86 -25.10 -10.79
C GLU A 229 -1.46 -26.41 -11.33
N LEU A 230 -1.97 -27.24 -10.43
CA LEU A 230 -2.59 -28.52 -10.74
C LEU A 230 -4.05 -28.32 -11.18
N SER A 231 -4.43 -29.10 -12.18
CA SER A 231 -5.81 -29.25 -12.66
C SER A 231 -6.36 -30.64 -12.32
N THR A 232 -7.61 -30.85 -12.65
CA THR A 232 -8.27 -32.17 -12.45
C THR A 232 -7.81 -33.24 -13.46
N SER A 233 -7.13 -32.86 -14.55
CA SER A 233 -6.66 -33.77 -15.59
C SER A 233 -5.31 -34.38 -15.23
N PRO A 234 -5.21 -35.72 -15.05
CA PRO A 234 -3.94 -36.40 -14.77
C PRO A 234 -2.87 -36.14 -15.83
N VAL A 235 -3.19 -36.37 -17.09
CA VAL A 235 -2.28 -36.20 -18.21
C VAL A 235 -1.93 -34.72 -18.42
N GLY A 236 -2.92 -33.83 -18.25
CA GLY A 236 -2.70 -32.38 -18.36
C GLY A 236 -1.70 -31.86 -17.34
N ASN A 237 -1.70 -32.40 -16.13
CA ASN A 237 -0.73 -32.04 -15.09
C ASN A 237 0.69 -32.49 -15.42
N MET A 238 0.83 -33.68 -16.02
CA MET A 238 2.14 -34.18 -16.46
C MET A 238 2.70 -33.34 -17.60
N VAL A 239 1.87 -32.94 -18.56
CA VAL A 239 2.27 -32.04 -19.65
C VAL A 239 2.69 -30.66 -19.10
N LYS A 240 1.94 -30.13 -18.12
CA LYS A 240 2.35 -28.87 -17.46
C LYS A 240 3.68 -28.99 -16.73
N LEU A 241 3.92 -30.12 -16.05
CA LEU A 241 5.19 -30.42 -15.38
C LEU A 241 6.35 -30.47 -16.37
N GLU A 242 6.18 -31.22 -17.46
CA GLU A 242 7.19 -31.29 -18.54
C GLU A 242 7.46 -29.92 -19.17
N ASN A 243 6.41 -29.14 -19.42
CA ASN A 243 6.56 -27.78 -19.99
C ASN A 243 7.31 -26.87 -19.02
N CYS A 244 7.04 -26.96 -17.71
CA CYS A 244 7.77 -26.25 -16.69
C CYS A 244 9.23 -26.66 -16.67
N PHE A 245 9.52 -27.95 -16.65
CA PHE A 245 10.86 -28.50 -16.67
C PHE A 245 11.65 -28.10 -17.92
N ASN A 246 11.05 -28.23 -19.10
CA ASN A 246 11.68 -27.86 -20.37
C ASN A 246 11.87 -26.34 -20.49
N GLY A 247 10.97 -25.55 -19.90
CA GLY A 247 10.99 -24.10 -19.91
C GLY A 247 11.83 -23.46 -18.79
N LEU A 248 12.59 -24.26 -18.01
CA LEU A 248 13.44 -23.69 -16.96
C LEU A 248 14.39 -22.62 -17.54
N GLY A 249 14.37 -21.44 -16.94
CA GLY A 249 15.12 -20.27 -17.40
C GLY A 249 14.38 -19.33 -18.34
N GLY A 250 13.18 -19.70 -18.82
CA GLY A 250 12.34 -18.84 -19.67
C GLY A 250 11.21 -18.10 -18.94
N TYR A 251 10.80 -18.60 -17.78
CA TYR A 251 9.62 -18.09 -17.04
C TYR A 251 9.91 -17.04 -15.97
N ASP A 252 11.17 -16.75 -15.66
CA ASP A 252 11.54 -15.88 -14.53
C ASP A 252 12.07 -14.49 -14.93
N TYR A 253 11.86 -14.08 -16.19
CA TYR A 253 12.40 -12.81 -16.70
C TYR A 253 11.33 -11.78 -17.13
N GLU A 254 10.05 -12.01 -16.85
CA GLU A 254 9.00 -10.97 -16.98
C GLU A 254 8.59 -10.35 -15.64
#